data_7d112437d055a7fea21bff469cd62954
#
_entry.id   7d112437d055a7fea21bff469cd62954
#
_cell.length_a   1.000
_cell.length_b   1.000
_cell.length_c   1.000
_cell.angle_alpha   90.00
_cell.angle_beta   90.00
_cell.angle_gamma   90.00
#
_symmetry.space_group_name_H-M   'P 1'
#
loop_
_entity.id
_entity.type
_entity.pdbx_description
1 polymer ?
#
loop_
_entity_poly.entity_id
_entity_poly.type
_entity_poly.pdbx_seq_one_letter_code
_entity_poly.pdbx_strand_id
1 'polypeptide(L)'
;MAECREAFSFTLDDFLFFGDFPGAARLVGDERRWRAYMRDSIIEPTISNDVLEQEDVRKPALMRALFELGARFSGQELSYNKMVGQLQDAGNTTTLAHYLALLDKAGVLRGLEKHRPKALERKKPSPRLMVYDTALMTAASGRAKELLLGDFELRGHLVESAVGARLLALGPALGFDVQWWSEGNNEVDFVLEGEGKLAAVEVKSGRTKSQGGMAAFLREYPEATRIIVGGGAAGAFTVEDFLLGNVTLPWS
;
A
#
# COMPACT_ATOMS: atom_id res chain seq x y z
N MET A 1 12.32 3.53 6.90
CA MET A 1 13.47 2.59 6.77
C MET A 1 14.81 3.17 7.22
N ALA A 2 15.21 4.39 6.85
CA ALA A 2 16.49 4.96 7.26
C ALA A 2 16.69 4.94 8.80
N GLU A 3 15.72 5.46 9.55
CA GLU A 3 15.73 5.46 11.01
C GLU A 3 15.77 4.04 11.62
N CYS A 4 15.01 3.08 11.05
CA CYS A 4 15.03 1.69 11.49
C CYS A 4 16.39 1.02 11.28
N ARG A 5 17.05 1.36 10.16
CA ARG A 5 18.40 0.87 9.88
C ARG A 5 19.44 1.45 10.82
N GLU A 6 19.38 2.76 11.08
CA GLU A 6 20.30 3.45 11.96
C GLU A 6 20.14 3.02 13.43
N ALA A 7 18.88 3.01 13.92
CA ALA A 7 18.59 2.77 15.34
C ALA A 7 18.53 1.28 15.71
N PHE A 8 18.14 0.39 14.79
CA PHE A 8 17.86 -1.02 15.08
C PHE A 8 18.58 -2.00 14.14
N SER A 9 19.43 -1.51 13.23
CA SER A 9 20.17 -2.32 12.24
C SER A 9 19.27 -3.21 11.36
N PHE A 10 18.08 -2.74 11.01
CA PHE A 10 17.16 -3.48 10.16
C PHE A 10 17.76 -3.75 8.79
N THR A 11 17.67 -4.99 8.35
CA THR A 11 17.82 -5.37 6.95
C THR A 11 16.58 -4.98 6.16
N LEU A 12 16.64 -5.05 4.82
CA LEU A 12 15.46 -4.87 3.98
C LEU A 12 14.33 -5.86 4.36
N ASP A 13 14.68 -7.11 4.61
CA ASP A 13 13.72 -8.16 4.97
C ASP A 13 13.10 -7.92 6.36
N ASP A 14 13.84 -7.36 7.31
CA ASP A 14 13.29 -6.92 8.59
C ASP A 14 12.29 -5.79 8.38
N PHE A 15 12.64 -4.79 7.59
CA PHE A 15 11.75 -3.67 7.29
C PHE A 15 10.48 -4.12 6.56
N LEU A 16 10.60 -4.99 5.56
CA LEU A 16 9.44 -5.51 4.83
C LEU A 16 8.47 -6.26 5.74
N PHE A 17 8.97 -6.95 6.76
CA PHE A 17 8.12 -7.72 7.67
C PHE A 17 7.64 -6.91 8.88
N PHE A 18 8.54 -6.22 9.56
CA PHE A 18 8.25 -5.53 10.82
C PHE A 18 7.78 -4.08 10.65
N GLY A 19 7.92 -3.50 9.44
CA GLY A 19 7.56 -2.11 9.16
C GLY A 19 8.43 -1.09 9.89
N ASP A 20 7.88 0.10 10.12
CA ASP A 20 8.60 1.22 10.73
C ASP A 20 7.94 1.79 12.02
N PHE A 21 7.04 1.05 12.67
CA PHE A 21 6.50 1.45 13.97
C PHE A 21 7.57 1.44 15.06
N PRO A 22 7.99 2.61 15.59
CA PRO A 22 9.14 2.68 16.53
C PRO A 22 8.93 1.87 17.82
N GLY A 23 7.68 1.85 18.35
CA GLY A 23 7.32 1.08 19.53
C GLY A 23 7.42 -0.44 19.33
N ALA A 24 7.20 -0.93 18.11
CA ALA A 24 7.28 -2.34 17.76
C ALA A 24 8.72 -2.80 17.47
N ALA A 25 9.62 -1.89 17.06
CA ALA A 25 10.97 -2.21 16.60
C ALA A 25 11.83 -2.96 17.64
N ARG A 26 11.58 -2.74 18.93
CA ARG A 26 12.30 -3.45 20.02
C ARG A 26 11.84 -4.90 20.22
N LEU A 27 10.75 -5.31 19.57
CA LEU A 27 10.12 -6.63 19.73
C LEU A 27 10.44 -7.60 18.60
N VAL A 28 11.26 -7.19 17.62
CA VAL A 28 11.55 -7.98 16.41
C VAL A 28 12.25 -9.32 16.68
N GLY A 29 12.87 -9.48 17.83
CA GLY A 29 13.45 -10.75 18.28
C GLY A 29 12.42 -11.79 18.77
N ASP A 30 11.15 -11.40 18.92
CA ASP A 30 10.03 -12.27 19.33
C ASP A 30 8.79 -11.92 18.52
N GLU A 31 8.60 -12.61 17.39
CA GLU A 31 7.47 -12.36 16.47
C GLU A 31 6.11 -12.45 17.16
N ARG A 32 5.95 -13.34 18.15
CA ARG A 32 4.68 -13.49 18.85
C ARG A 32 4.37 -12.23 19.67
N ARG A 33 5.34 -11.69 20.39
CA ARG A 33 5.19 -10.44 21.16
C ARG A 33 5.02 -9.24 20.24
N TRP A 34 5.79 -9.16 19.16
CA TRP A 34 5.66 -8.13 18.16
C TRP A 34 4.24 -8.12 17.56
N ARG A 35 3.74 -9.28 17.17
CA ARG A 35 2.40 -9.42 16.57
C ARG A 35 1.29 -9.05 17.56
N ALA A 36 1.42 -9.46 18.82
CA ALA A 36 0.50 -9.06 19.88
C ALA A 36 0.51 -7.53 20.07
N TYR A 37 1.69 -6.92 20.08
CA TYR A 37 1.82 -5.46 20.16
C TYR A 37 1.17 -4.76 18.98
N MET A 38 1.45 -5.19 17.76
CA MET A 38 0.83 -4.61 16.55
C MET A 38 -0.70 -4.69 16.61
N ARG A 39 -1.25 -5.84 16.99
CA ARG A 39 -2.70 -6.01 17.10
C ARG A 39 -3.29 -5.19 18.26
N ASP A 40 -2.75 -5.35 19.47
CA ASP A 40 -3.40 -4.88 20.70
C ASP A 40 -3.05 -3.41 21.03
N SER A 41 -1.92 -2.89 20.52
CA SER A 41 -1.44 -1.53 20.82
C SER A 41 -1.47 -0.58 19.62
N ILE A 42 -1.58 -1.11 18.39
CA ILE A 42 -1.63 -0.29 17.17
C ILE A 42 -2.97 -0.46 16.45
N ILE A 43 -3.28 -1.66 15.92
CA ILE A 43 -4.42 -1.88 15.03
C ILE A 43 -5.76 -1.68 15.78
N GLU A 44 -5.96 -2.39 16.88
CA GLU A 44 -7.23 -2.32 17.63
C GLU A 44 -7.50 -0.93 18.22
N PRO A 45 -6.54 -0.24 18.87
CA PRO A 45 -6.77 1.12 19.35
C PRO A 45 -7.05 2.10 18.21
N THR A 46 -6.33 2.05 17.10
CA THR A 46 -6.58 2.93 15.94
C THR A 46 -7.99 2.73 15.40
N ILE A 47 -8.45 1.49 15.21
CA ILE A 47 -9.81 1.23 14.74
C ILE A 47 -10.83 1.63 15.80
N SER A 48 -10.62 1.30 17.09
CA SER A 48 -11.60 1.53 18.14
C SER A 48 -11.68 3.00 18.56
N ASN A 49 -10.56 3.67 18.80
CA ASN A 49 -10.55 5.02 19.36
C ASN A 49 -10.57 6.09 18.26
N ASP A 50 -9.76 5.89 17.19
CA ASP A 50 -9.61 6.92 16.16
C ASP A 50 -10.76 6.89 15.14
N VAL A 51 -11.33 5.70 14.88
CA VAL A 51 -12.40 5.54 13.89
C VAL A 51 -13.77 5.41 14.57
N LEU A 52 -13.95 4.44 15.48
CA LEU A 52 -15.27 4.11 16.03
C LEU A 52 -15.80 5.14 17.04
N GLU A 53 -14.91 5.82 17.80
CA GLU A 53 -15.31 6.83 18.76
C GLU A 53 -15.53 8.21 18.11
N GLN A 54 -14.78 8.51 17.04
CA GLN A 54 -14.86 9.83 16.39
C GLN A 54 -15.91 9.91 15.28
N GLU A 55 -16.36 8.77 14.75
CA GLU A 55 -17.29 8.71 13.63
C GLU A 55 -18.47 7.75 13.96
N ASP A 56 -19.68 8.04 13.45
CA ASP A 56 -20.86 7.19 13.64
C ASP A 56 -20.76 5.89 12.81
N VAL A 57 -19.96 4.95 13.30
CA VAL A 57 -19.77 3.64 12.67
C VAL A 57 -20.79 2.64 13.22
N ARG A 58 -21.81 2.35 12.41
CA ARG A 58 -22.91 1.45 12.81
C ARG A 58 -22.51 -0.03 12.90
N LYS A 59 -21.44 -0.45 12.24
CA LYS A 59 -21.00 -1.85 12.16
C LYS A 59 -19.51 -2.00 12.46
N PRO A 60 -19.07 -1.94 13.73
CA PRO A 60 -17.67 -2.05 14.11
C PRO A 60 -16.99 -3.34 13.65
N ALA A 61 -17.69 -4.48 13.70
CA ALA A 61 -17.17 -5.76 13.24
C ALA A 61 -16.88 -5.75 11.72
N LEU A 62 -17.73 -5.09 10.93
CA LEU A 62 -17.51 -4.93 9.50
C LEU A 62 -16.29 -4.05 9.21
N MET A 63 -16.06 -2.99 10.01
CA MET A 63 -14.88 -2.13 9.89
C MET A 63 -13.59 -2.94 10.08
N ARG A 64 -13.52 -3.77 11.15
CA ARG A 64 -12.37 -4.65 11.39
C ARG A 64 -12.17 -5.66 10.27
N ALA A 65 -13.24 -6.31 9.83
CA ALA A 65 -13.20 -7.28 8.74
C ALA A 65 -12.76 -6.64 7.40
N LEU A 66 -13.17 -5.38 7.14
CA LEU A 66 -12.71 -4.63 5.97
C LEU A 66 -11.21 -4.31 6.05
N PHE A 67 -10.71 -3.90 7.22
CA PHE A 67 -9.29 -3.70 7.44
C PHE A 67 -8.48 -4.99 7.20
N GLU A 68 -8.89 -6.12 7.80
CA GLU A 68 -8.22 -7.41 7.63
C GLU A 68 -8.21 -7.87 6.16
N LEU A 69 -9.35 -7.70 5.48
CA LEU A 69 -9.46 -7.98 4.05
C LEU A 69 -8.51 -7.09 3.25
N GLY A 70 -8.53 -5.79 3.52
CA GLY A 70 -7.69 -4.80 2.82
C GLY A 70 -6.20 -5.03 3.04
N ALA A 71 -5.79 -5.35 4.26
CA ALA A 71 -4.41 -5.68 4.59
C ALA A 71 -3.93 -6.94 3.85
N ARG A 72 -4.79 -7.95 3.70
CA ARG A 72 -4.49 -9.18 2.95
C ARG A 72 -4.37 -8.93 1.45
N PHE A 73 -5.15 -8.01 0.90
CA PHE A 73 -5.16 -7.64 -0.51
C PHE A 73 -4.38 -6.35 -0.81
N SER A 74 -3.45 -5.97 0.06
CA SER A 74 -2.59 -4.80 -0.20
C SER A 74 -1.81 -4.98 -1.51
N GLY A 75 -1.73 -3.93 -2.32
CA GLY A 75 -1.15 -3.95 -3.66
C GLY A 75 -2.09 -4.51 -4.75
N GLN A 76 -3.34 -4.90 -4.43
CA GLN A 76 -4.23 -5.55 -5.40
C GLN A 76 -5.53 -4.76 -5.61
N GLU A 77 -6.04 -4.82 -6.84
CA GLU A 77 -7.37 -4.31 -7.17
C GLU A 77 -8.44 -5.23 -6.59
N LEU A 78 -9.35 -4.67 -5.79
CA LEU A 78 -10.51 -5.39 -5.28
C LEU A 78 -11.78 -4.54 -5.41
N SER A 79 -12.71 -4.97 -6.28
CA SER A 79 -13.95 -4.22 -6.47
C SER A 79 -14.82 -4.25 -5.22
N TYR A 80 -15.58 -3.17 -4.98
CA TYR A 80 -16.53 -3.11 -3.87
C TYR A 80 -17.54 -4.25 -3.88
N ASN A 81 -17.98 -4.73 -5.05
CA ASN A 81 -18.88 -5.89 -5.16
C ASN A 81 -18.20 -7.19 -4.69
N LYS A 82 -16.91 -7.38 -5.02
CA LYS A 82 -16.15 -8.52 -4.50
C LYS A 82 -15.94 -8.43 -2.98
N MET A 83 -15.71 -7.21 -2.45
CA MET A 83 -15.63 -7.00 -0.99
C MET A 83 -16.96 -7.35 -0.31
N VAL A 84 -18.10 -6.89 -0.86
CA VAL A 84 -19.44 -7.24 -0.34
C VAL A 84 -19.65 -8.75 -0.30
N GLY A 85 -19.21 -9.47 -1.33
CA GLY A 85 -19.30 -10.92 -1.38
C GLY A 85 -18.41 -11.70 -0.41
N GLN A 86 -17.35 -11.06 0.11
CA GLN A 86 -16.39 -11.68 1.04
C GLN A 86 -16.64 -11.31 2.51
N LEU A 87 -17.36 -10.22 2.77
CA LEU A 87 -17.57 -9.68 4.11
C LEU A 87 -19.00 -9.98 4.59
N GLN A 88 -19.12 -10.50 5.81
CA GLN A 88 -20.41 -10.69 6.46
C GLN A 88 -21.02 -9.31 6.78
N ASP A 89 -22.33 -9.20 6.62
CA ASP A 89 -23.08 -7.97 6.90
C ASP A 89 -22.57 -6.71 6.19
N ALA A 90 -21.87 -6.87 5.06
CA ALA A 90 -21.28 -5.76 4.32
C ALA A 90 -22.32 -4.69 3.91
N GLY A 91 -23.58 -5.09 3.77
CA GLY A 91 -24.66 -4.21 3.36
C GLY A 91 -24.52 -3.85 1.88
N ASN A 92 -23.95 -2.69 1.60
CA ASN A 92 -23.78 -2.19 0.24
C ASN A 92 -22.39 -1.58 -0.01
N THR A 93 -22.08 -1.34 -1.27
CA THR A 93 -20.80 -0.78 -1.71
C THR A 93 -20.53 0.63 -1.16
N THR A 94 -21.58 1.42 -0.90
CA THR A 94 -21.46 2.78 -0.34
C THR A 94 -20.96 2.72 1.10
N THR A 95 -21.45 1.81 1.92
CA THR A 95 -20.97 1.59 3.29
C THR A 95 -19.49 1.21 3.30
N LEU A 96 -19.07 0.29 2.41
CA LEU A 96 -17.67 -0.12 2.32
C LEU A 96 -16.77 1.02 1.84
N ALA A 97 -17.22 1.83 0.87
CA ALA A 97 -16.47 2.99 0.42
C ALA A 97 -16.30 4.04 1.53
N HIS A 98 -17.35 4.27 2.34
CA HIS A 98 -17.28 5.15 3.49
C HIS A 98 -16.30 4.61 4.54
N TYR A 99 -16.40 3.32 4.89
CA TYR A 99 -15.49 2.70 5.87
C TYR A 99 -14.05 2.69 5.40
N LEU A 100 -13.81 2.47 4.12
CA LEU A 100 -12.47 2.56 3.55
C LEU A 100 -11.90 3.99 3.66
N ALA A 101 -12.72 5.02 3.45
CA ALA A 101 -12.31 6.40 3.65
C ALA A 101 -12.00 6.74 5.13
N LEU A 102 -12.69 6.11 6.09
CA LEU A 102 -12.37 6.26 7.51
C LEU A 102 -11.05 5.57 7.88
N LEU A 103 -10.79 4.38 7.34
CA LEU A 103 -9.51 3.68 7.51
C LEU A 103 -8.34 4.44 6.85
N ASP A 104 -8.59 5.13 5.73
CA ASP A 104 -7.64 6.02 5.08
C ASP A 104 -7.32 7.23 5.97
N LYS A 105 -8.33 7.91 6.51
CA LYS A 105 -8.17 9.02 7.45
C LYS A 105 -7.38 8.62 8.71
N ALA A 106 -7.55 7.38 9.17
CA ALA A 106 -6.82 6.82 10.30
C ALA A 106 -5.38 6.35 9.96
N GLY A 107 -4.99 6.42 8.70
CA GLY A 107 -3.64 6.07 8.25
C GLY A 107 -3.32 4.57 8.31
N VAL A 108 -4.32 3.70 8.17
CA VAL A 108 -4.08 2.24 8.23
C VAL A 108 -4.31 1.54 6.89
N LEU A 109 -5.32 1.97 6.11
CA LEU A 109 -5.66 1.35 4.84
C LEU A 109 -6.26 2.36 3.87
N ARG A 110 -5.69 2.51 2.69
CA ARG A 110 -6.20 3.38 1.61
C ARG A 110 -6.69 2.56 0.42
N GLY A 111 -7.74 3.03 -0.23
CA GLY A 111 -8.13 2.59 -1.56
C GLY A 111 -7.60 3.57 -2.59
N LEU A 112 -6.51 3.22 -3.27
CA LEU A 112 -5.97 4.05 -4.35
C LEU A 112 -6.98 4.14 -5.48
N GLU A 113 -7.22 5.35 -5.96
CA GLU A 113 -8.09 5.58 -7.10
C GLU A 113 -7.38 5.23 -8.40
N LYS A 114 -8.16 4.80 -9.40
CA LYS A 114 -7.63 4.53 -10.72
C LYS A 114 -7.43 5.84 -11.48
N HIS A 115 -6.19 6.11 -11.91
CA HIS A 115 -5.87 7.24 -12.78
C HIS A 115 -6.64 7.17 -14.10
N ARG A 116 -7.33 8.25 -14.45
CA ARG A 116 -8.17 8.38 -15.67
C ARG A 116 -8.19 9.82 -16.15
N PRO A 117 -8.38 10.05 -17.46
CA PRO A 117 -8.72 11.38 -17.96
C PRO A 117 -9.98 11.91 -17.26
N LYS A 118 -9.94 13.16 -16.80
CA LYS A 118 -11.04 13.82 -16.04
C LYS A 118 -12.43 13.75 -16.72
N ALA A 119 -12.49 13.54 -18.05
CA ALA A 119 -13.73 13.42 -18.80
C ALA A 119 -14.50 12.10 -18.59
N LEU A 120 -13.93 11.09 -17.91
CA LEU A 120 -14.49 9.74 -17.79
C LEU A 120 -14.99 9.36 -16.38
N GLU A 121 -15.22 10.33 -15.49
CA GLU A 121 -15.59 10.11 -14.07
C GLU A 121 -17.01 9.62 -13.80
N ARG A 122 -17.62 8.80 -14.64
CA ARG A 122 -19.04 8.38 -14.46
C ARG A 122 -19.30 7.27 -13.44
N LYS A 123 -18.29 6.52 -12.97
CA LYS A 123 -18.44 5.48 -11.92
C LYS A 123 -17.17 5.42 -11.07
N LYS A 124 -17.32 5.32 -9.74
CA LYS A 124 -16.19 5.03 -8.87
C LYS A 124 -15.56 3.69 -9.30
N PRO A 125 -14.29 3.70 -9.74
CA PRO A 125 -13.61 2.47 -10.13
C PRO A 125 -13.36 1.58 -8.93
N SER A 126 -12.99 0.34 -9.20
CA SER A 126 -12.45 -0.54 -8.15
C SER A 126 -11.20 0.08 -7.56
N PRO A 127 -11.08 0.18 -6.24
CA PRO A 127 -9.85 0.66 -5.62
C PRO A 127 -8.76 -0.42 -5.69
N ARG A 128 -7.51 0.02 -5.73
CA ARG A 128 -6.37 -0.82 -5.35
C ARG A 128 -6.12 -0.59 -3.86
N LEU A 129 -6.22 -1.64 -3.05
CA LEU A 129 -6.04 -1.53 -1.62
C LEU A 129 -4.56 -1.37 -1.28
N MET A 130 -4.24 -0.52 -0.29
CA MET A 130 -2.86 -0.23 0.10
C MET A 130 -2.80 0.06 1.60
N VAL A 131 -1.98 -0.70 2.32
CA VAL A 131 -1.66 -0.40 3.72
C VAL A 131 -0.67 0.77 3.81
N TYR A 132 -0.71 1.51 4.90
CA TYR A 132 0.23 2.60 5.16
C TYR A 132 1.59 2.12 5.72
N ASP A 133 1.64 0.84 6.15
CA ASP A 133 2.86 0.19 6.61
C ASP A 133 2.72 -1.33 6.43
N THR A 134 3.79 -2.00 6.01
CA THR A 134 3.80 -3.44 5.79
C THR A 134 3.58 -4.24 7.07
N ALA A 135 3.94 -3.70 8.26
CA ALA A 135 3.64 -4.29 9.54
C ALA A 135 2.14 -4.56 9.75
N LEU A 136 1.27 -3.69 9.23
CA LEU A 136 -0.19 -3.88 9.27
C LEU A 136 -0.61 -5.13 8.47
N MET A 137 0.01 -5.34 7.30
CA MET A 137 -0.24 -6.50 6.43
C MET A 137 0.30 -7.80 7.07
N THR A 138 1.53 -7.79 7.58
CA THR A 138 2.19 -8.97 8.14
C THR A 138 1.58 -9.38 9.48
N ALA A 139 1.24 -8.42 10.34
CA ALA A 139 0.52 -8.69 11.59
C ALA A 139 -0.86 -9.32 11.33
N ALA A 140 -1.63 -8.77 10.38
CA ALA A 140 -2.95 -9.30 9.99
C ALA A 140 -2.87 -10.69 9.34
N SER A 141 -1.77 -11.01 8.62
CA SER A 141 -1.60 -12.30 7.97
C SER A 141 -1.47 -13.49 8.92
N GLY A 142 -0.96 -13.26 10.12
CA GLY A 142 -0.65 -14.31 11.10
C GLY A 142 0.48 -15.27 10.71
N ARG A 143 1.15 -15.08 9.56
CA ARG A 143 2.19 -15.96 9.04
C ARG A 143 3.58 -15.57 9.56
N ALA A 144 4.46 -16.57 9.79
CA ALA A 144 5.84 -16.34 10.19
C ALA A 144 6.64 -15.61 9.11
N LYS A 145 7.67 -14.88 9.54
CA LYS A 145 8.53 -14.09 8.65
C LYS A 145 9.18 -14.92 7.55
N GLU A 146 9.71 -16.08 7.89
CA GLU A 146 10.36 -16.99 6.97
C GLU A 146 9.41 -17.49 5.88
N LEU A 147 8.14 -17.73 6.22
CA LEU A 147 7.11 -18.18 5.26
C LEU A 147 6.71 -17.06 4.30
N LEU A 148 6.57 -15.83 4.80
CA LEU A 148 6.18 -14.67 3.96
C LEU A 148 7.32 -14.25 3.03
N LEU A 149 8.54 -14.20 3.54
CA LEU A 149 9.70 -13.75 2.76
C LEU A 149 10.27 -14.86 1.88
N GLY A 150 10.09 -16.13 2.26
CA GLY A 150 10.49 -17.30 1.48
C GLY A 150 9.55 -17.58 0.30
N ASP A 151 8.30 -17.12 0.35
CA ASP A 151 7.37 -17.20 -0.77
C ASP A 151 7.58 -16.01 -1.69
N PHE A 152 7.97 -16.30 -2.93
CA PHE A 152 8.29 -15.29 -3.93
C PHE A 152 7.14 -14.33 -4.25
N GLU A 153 5.91 -14.84 -4.29
CA GLU A 153 4.73 -14.04 -4.59
C GLU A 153 4.35 -13.14 -3.42
N LEU A 154 4.35 -13.68 -2.18
CA LEU A 154 4.06 -12.93 -0.98
C LEU A 154 5.12 -11.86 -0.71
N ARG A 155 6.40 -12.19 -0.89
CA ARG A 155 7.49 -11.22 -0.81
C ARG A 155 7.34 -10.11 -1.86
N GLY A 156 6.90 -10.43 -3.06
CA GLY A 156 6.60 -9.46 -4.12
C GLY A 156 5.52 -8.47 -3.70
N HIS A 157 4.44 -8.94 -3.09
CA HIS A 157 3.38 -8.08 -2.55
C HIS A 157 3.87 -7.21 -1.38
N LEU A 158 4.76 -7.73 -0.52
CA LEU A 158 5.36 -6.92 0.55
C LEU A 158 6.21 -5.80 -0.01
N VAL A 159 7.05 -6.07 -1.02
CA VAL A 159 7.88 -5.04 -1.68
C VAL A 159 7.00 -3.97 -2.34
N GLU A 160 5.96 -4.37 -3.08
CA GLU A 160 5.03 -3.43 -3.70
C GLU A 160 4.30 -2.59 -2.66
N SER A 161 3.83 -3.21 -1.56
CA SER A 161 3.18 -2.50 -0.45
C SER A 161 4.13 -1.55 0.28
N ALA A 162 5.41 -1.90 0.48
CA ALA A 162 6.41 -1.03 1.08
C ALA A 162 6.68 0.21 0.22
N VAL A 163 6.80 0.02 -1.11
CA VAL A 163 6.96 1.14 -2.05
C VAL A 163 5.71 2.03 -2.04
N GLY A 164 4.52 1.44 -2.09
CA GLY A 164 3.26 2.19 -2.03
C GLY A 164 3.09 2.97 -0.73
N ALA A 165 3.37 2.36 0.41
CA ALA A 165 3.35 3.01 1.72
C ALA A 165 4.33 4.21 1.78
N ARG A 166 5.54 4.04 1.22
CA ARG A 166 6.51 5.14 1.13
C ARG A 166 6.00 6.29 0.26
N LEU A 167 5.36 5.99 -0.88
CA LEU A 167 4.76 7.00 -1.75
C LEU A 167 3.61 7.75 -1.04
N LEU A 168 2.74 7.02 -0.32
CA LEU A 168 1.66 7.62 0.47
C LEU A 168 2.19 8.54 1.57
N ALA A 169 3.29 8.18 2.22
CA ALA A 169 3.93 9.03 3.23
C ALA A 169 4.57 10.30 2.63
N LEU A 170 5.09 10.23 1.41
CA LEU A 170 5.72 11.37 0.74
C LEU A 170 4.72 12.33 0.09
N GLY A 171 3.59 11.82 -0.41
CA GLY A 171 2.61 12.58 -1.18
C GLY A 171 2.19 13.90 -0.53
N PRO A 172 1.76 13.92 0.74
CA PRO A 172 1.33 15.15 1.43
C PRO A 172 2.45 16.21 1.55
N ALA A 173 3.68 15.77 1.75
CA ALA A 173 4.83 16.67 1.92
C ALA A 173 5.35 17.21 0.59
N LEU A 174 5.25 16.44 -0.49
CA LEU A 174 5.76 16.79 -1.80
C LEU A 174 4.68 17.31 -2.77
N GLY A 175 3.39 17.28 -2.38
CA GLY A 175 2.30 17.84 -3.17
C GLY A 175 1.84 16.96 -4.34
N PHE A 176 1.91 15.64 -4.19
CA PHE A 176 1.33 14.71 -5.16
C PHE A 176 0.33 13.73 -4.51
N ASP A 177 -0.63 13.27 -5.30
CA ASP A 177 -1.50 12.15 -4.95
C ASP A 177 -1.01 10.84 -5.56
N VAL A 178 -1.38 9.70 -4.90
CA VAL A 178 -0.97 8.37 -5.34
C VAL A 178 -2.19 7.64 -5.87
N GLN A 179 -2.09 7.24 -7.12
CA GLN A 179 -3.12 6.53 -7.88
C GLN A 179 -2.52 5.25 -8.48
N TRP A 180 -3.29 4.48 -9.23
CA TRP A 180 -2.83 3.35 -10.05
C TRP A 180 -3.48 3.40 -11.43
N TRP A 181 -2.93 2.69 -12.43
CA TRP A 181 -3.49 2.70 -13.76
C TRP A 181 -3.56 1.30 -14.38
N SER A 182 -4.64 1.04 -15.12
CA SER A 182 -4.72 -0.12 -15.99
C SER A 182 -5.60 0.14 -17.21
N GLU A 183 -5.24 -0.49 -18.33
CA GLU A 183 -6.03 -0.52 -19.56
C GLU A 183 -5.89 -1.89 -20.23
N GLY A 184 -6.99 -2.60 -20.41
CA GLY A 184 -6.97 -3.99 -20.87
C GLY A 184 -6.13 -4.87 -19.96
N ASN A 185 -5.06 -5.46 -20.51
CA ASN A 185 -4.10 -6.28 -19.75
C ASN A 185 -2.85 -5.51 -19.31
N ASN A 186 -2.80 -4.20 -19.55
CA ASN A 186 -1.69 -3.34 -19.16
C ASN A 186 -1.98 -2.71 -17.79
N GLU A 187 -0.95 -2.61 -16.96
CA GLU A 187 -1.05 -2.07 -15.61
C GLU A 187 0.23 -1.33 -15.24
N VAL A 188 0.09 -0.23 -14.49
CA VAL A 188 1.17 0.50 -13.81
C VAL A 188 0.86 0.49 -12.32
N ASP A 189 1.83 0.09 -11.51
CA ASP A 189 1.62 -0.14 -10.08
C ASP A 189 1.19 1.15 -9.37
N PHE A 190 1.90 2.28 -9.63
CA PHE A 190 1.53 3.58 -9.07
C PHE A 190 1.64 4.69 -10.11
N VAL A 191 0.69 5.61 -10.06
CA VAL A 191 0.71 6.87 -10.80
C VAL A 191 0.70 8.00 -9.78
N LEU A 192 1.67 8.91 -9.89
CA LEU A 192 1.81 10.08 -9.03
C LEU A 192 1.39 11.31 -9.83
N GLU A 193 0.44 12.07 -9.31
CA GLU A 193 -0.08 13.29 -9.97
C GLU A 193 -0.10 14.45 -8.98
N GLY A 194 0.50 15.58 -9.35
CA GLY A 194 0.47 16.78 -8.54
C GLY A 194 1.22 17.93 -9.21
N GLU A 195 0.81 19.17 -8.95
CA GLU A 195 1.43 20.39 -9.45
C GLU A 195 1.69 20.39 -10.97
N GLY A 196 0.78 19.78 -11.74
CA GLY A 196 0.93 19.68 -13.20
C GLY A 196 1.99 18.69 -13.68
N LYS A 197 2.58 17.89 -12.77
CA LYS A 197 3.52 16.82 -13.08
C LYS A 197 2.85 15.46 -12.95
N LEU A 198 3.31 14.50 -13.75
CA LEU A 198 2.84 13.13 -13.77
C LEU A 198 4.05 12.17 -13.75
N ALA A 199 3.99 11.13 -12.95
CA ALA A 199 4.99 10.07 -12.95
C ALA A 199 4.34 8.70 -12.84
N ALA A 200 4.92 7.71 -13.53
CA ALA A 200 4.53 6.32 -13.48
C ALA A 200 5.62 5.51 -12.76
N VAL A 201 5.23 4.77 -11.74
CA VAL A 201 6.14 3.93 -10.94
C VAL A 201 5.79 2.46 -11.15
N GLU A 202 6.76 1.67 -11.54
CA GLU A 202 6.66 0.21 -11.69
C GLU A 202 7.62 -0.48 -10.73
N VAL A 203 7.10 -1.44 -9.95
CA VAL A 203 7.87 -2.20 -8.96
C VAL A 203 8.22 -3.57 -9.53
N LYS A 204 9.52 -3.86 -9.64
CA LYS A 204 10.07 -5.13 -10.12
C LYS A 204 10.60 -5.94 -8.95
N SER A 205 9.74 -6.72 -8.33
CA SER A 205 10.09 -7.59 -7.19
C SER A 205 10.68 -8.95 -7.60
N GLY A 206 11.10 -9.08 -8.87
CA GLY A 206 11.66 -10.31 -9.44
C GLY A 206 10.66 -11.15 -10.24
N ARG A 207 9.35 -10.87 -10.20
CA ARG A 207 8.36 -11.50 -11.09
C ARG A 207 8.34 -10.79 -12.44
N THR A 208 8.33 -11.56 -13.54
CA THR A 208 8.15 -11.02 -14.89
C THR A 208 6.68 -10.58 -15.05
N LYS A 209 6.33 -9.41 -14.53
CA LYS A 209 5.10 -8.74 -14.96
C LYS A 209 5.23 -8.34 -16.42
N SER A 210 4.13 -8.32 -17.16
CA SER A 210 4.10 -7.90 -18.57
C SER A 210 4.79 -6.53 -18.69
N GLN A 211 5.79 -6.43 -19.57
CA GLN A 211 6.52 -5.16 -19.80
C GLN A 211 5.66 -4.11 -20.55
N GLY A 212 4.42 -4.45 -20.89
CA GLY A 212 3.52 -3.61 -21.70
C GLY A 212 2.92 -2.43 -20.96
N GLY A 213 2.74 -2.53 -19.64
CA GLY A 213 2.00 -1.52 -18.87
C GLY A 213 2.64 -0.14 -18.92
N MET A 214 3.91 -0.05 -18.54
CA MET A 214 4.66 1.22 -18.58
C MET A 214 4.70 1.81 -20.00
N ALA A 215 4.95 0.99 -21.02
CA ALA A 215 5.00 1.46 -22.40
C ALA A 215 3.62 1.92 -22.92
N ALA A 216 2.54 1.27 -22.49
CA ALA A 216 1.17 1.67 -22.83
C ALA A 216 0.81 3.00 -22.14
N PHE A 217 1.14 3.14 -20.86
CA PHE A 217 0.92 4.37 -20.11
C PHE A 217 1.65 5.56 -20.73
N LEU A 218 2.94 5.41 -21.06
CA LEU A 218 3.74 6.49 -21.66
C LEU A 218 3.33 6.85 -23.09
N ARG A 219 2.61 5.99 -23.79
CA ARG A 219 1.98 6.35 -25.08
C ARG A 219 0.74 7.24 -24.89
N GLU A 220 -0.02 7.00 -23.80
CA GLU A 220 -1.20 7.81 -23.47
C GLU A 220 -0.80 9.12 -22.78
N TYR A 221 0.27 9.09 -21.96
CA TYR A 221 0.80 10.22 -21.19
C TYR A 221 2.29 10.43 -21.48
N PRO A 222 2.68 10.99 -22.66
CA PRO A 222 4.07 11.10 -23.07
C PRO A 222 4.94 12.01 -22.17
N GLU A 223 4.30 12.92 -21.42
CA GLU A 223 4.92 13.82 -20.47
C GLU A 223 5.27 13.18 -19.13
N ALA A 224 4.76 11.97 -18.87
CA ALA A 224 4.94 11.31 -17.60
C ALA A 224 6.40 10.85 -17.38
N THR A 225 6.92 11.12 -16.19
CA THR A 225 8.24 10.62 -15.77
C THR A 225 8.15 9.13 -15.46
N ARG A 226 9.04 8.34 -16.06
CA ARG A 226 9.17 6.91 -15.79
C ARG A 226 10.06 6.66 -14.58
N ILE A 227 9.59 5.86 -13.61
CA ILE A 227 10.34 5.42 -12.43
C ILE A 227 10.24 3.89 -12.32
N ILE A 228 11.37 3.21 -12.21
CA ILE A 228 11.45 1.76 -12.00
C ILE A 228 12.11 1.50 -10.66
N VAL A 229 11.47 0.70 -9.81
CA VAL A 229 11.99 0.28 -8.51
C VAL A 229 12.22 -1.23 -8.52
N GLY A 230 13.46 -1.66 -8.30
CA GLY A 230 13.87 -3.07 -8.36
C GLY A 230 14.24 -3.56 -9.77
N GLY A 231 14.46 -4.87 -9.91
CA GLY A 231 14.68 -5.54 -11.20
C GLY A 231 16.06 -5.37 -11.85
N GLY A 232 16.95 -4.55 -11.31
CA GLY A 232 18.35 -4.41 -11.78
C GLY A 232 18.51 -3.86 -13.20
N ALA A 233 17.47 -3.30 -13.82
CA ALA A 233 17.55 -2.68 -15.14
C ALA A 233 18.34 -1.36 -15.09
N ALA A 234 18.98 -0.97 -16.19
CA ALA A 234 19.65 0.33 -16.28
C ALA A 234 18.68 1.47 -16.00
N GLY A 235 19.04 2.35 -15.05
CA GLY A 235 18.20 3.47 -14.60
C GLY A 235 17.10 3.10 -13.62
N ALA A 236 17.05 1.86 -13.13
CA ALA A 236 16.18 1.45 -12.03
C ALA A 236 16.84 1.74 -10.69
N PHE A 237 16.05 2.16 -9.72
CA PHE A 237 16.47 2.26 -8.33
C PHE A 237 16.37 0.89 -7.66
N THR A 238 17.28 0.57 -6.74
CA THR A 238 17.05 -0.60 -5.89
C THR A 238 15.85 -0.35 -4.97
N VAL A 239 15.18 -1.42 -4.52
CA VAL A 239 14.10 -1.29 -3.53
C VAL A 239 14.61 -0.62 -2.27
N GLU A 240 15.82 -0.98 -1.84
CA GLU A 240 16.46 -0.43 -0.65
C GLU A 240 16.74 1.08 -0.79
N ASP A 241 17.34 1.52 -1.92
CA ASP A 241 17.58 2.95 -2.16
C ASP A 241 16.29 3.76 -2.18
N PHE A 242 15.23 3.21 -2.80
CA PHE A 242 13.92 3.85 -2.82
C PHE A 242 13.36 4.04 -1.40
N LEU A 243 13.39 3.00 -0.57
CA LEU A 243 12.88 3.04 0.79
C LEU A 243 13.74 3.89 1.73
N LEU A 244 15.04 4.00 1.46
CA LEU A 244 15.96 4.89 2.20
C LEU A 244 15.80 6.37 1.83
N GLY A 245 15.13 6.67 0.72
CA GLY A 245 14.96 8.04 0.23
C GLY A 245 16.10 8.53 -0.68
N ASN A 246 16.94 7.63 -1.18
CA ASN A 246 18.03 7.93 -2.12
C ASN A 246 17.52 8.03 -3.57
N VAL A 247 16.31 8.55 -3.74
CA VAL A 247 15.62 8.66 -5.03
C VAL A 247 15.10 10.08 -5.21
N THR A 248 15.37 10.69 -6.35
CA THR A 248 14.78 11.98 -6.71
C THR A 248 13.45 11.76 -7.41
N LEU A 249 12.38 12.28 -6.86
CA LEU A 249 11.07 12.34 -7.50
C LEU A 249 10.91 13.67 -8.24
N PRO A 250 9.99 13.79 -9.22
CA PRO A 250 9.77 15.04 -9.94
C PRO A 250 9.38 16.23 -9.05
N TRP A 251 8.99 15.98 -7.81
CA TRP A 251 8.57 16.99 -6.81
C TRP A 251 9.62 17.25 -5.71
N SER A 252 10.74 16.50 -5.68
CA SER A 252 11.83 16.70 -4.70
C SER A 252 12.94 17.59 -5.23
#